data_0e7c8976c060d32746c337a5d99cbc26
#
_entry.id   0e7c8976c060d32746c337a5d99cbc26
#
_cell.length_a   1.000
_cell.length_b   1.000
_cell.length_c   1.000
_cell.angle_alpha   90.00
_cell.angle_beta   90.00
_cell.angle_gamma   90.00
#
_symmetry.space_group_name_H-M   'P 1'
#
loop_
_entity.id
_entity.type
_entity.pdbx_description
1 polymer ?
#
loop_
_entity_poly.entity_id
_entity_poly.type
_entity_poly.pdbx_seq_one_letter_code
_entity_poly.pdbx_strand_id
1 'polypeptide(L)'
;MEYDYDLMKLALDLTVESHGPYKLVKTPIGLNYKRAMEFAKKGTFPNFFMRNVVSQDALQALTAVKFPVERGITGYRVAFIKPNLQKEIEQVTDVSDLRRFDIIQGIGWPDNLILRANGLRVLVGPSFPNIRDMVVNDRAQLFFRGVSEILKEYQQQPDDRRLSVEKHLLIYYPFPRLLVTAKENGQAAKRVETGLIKACKNGSFIELWEKYFQSDLEELGLKNRKTIPLKNPFLEQVSGLLQELEKLPPECRHLRL
;
A
#
# COMPACT_ATOMS: atom_id res chain seq x y z
N MET A 1 -10.01 -4.85 -4.31
CA MET A 1 -10.85 -5.94 -3.76
C MET A 1 -10.79 -7.24 -4.58
N GLU A 2 -10.76 -7.18 -5.91
CA GLU A 2 -10.58 -8.41 -6.71
C GLU A 2 -9.22 -9.09 -6.46
N TYR A 3 -8.15 -8.31 -6.43
CA TYR A 3 -6.82 -8.83 -6.11
C TYR A 3 -6.76 -9.60 -4.78
N ASP A 4 -7.39 -9.09 -3.72
CA ASP A 4 -7.37 -9.77 -2.41
C ASP A 4 -8.09 -11.11 -2.45
N TYR A 5 -9.20 -11.16 -3.18
CA TYR A 5 -9.96 -12.39 -3.37
C TYR A 5 -9.17 -13.43 -4.16
N ASP A 6 -8.59 -13.03 -5.30
CA ASP A 6 -7.79 -13.91 -6.14
C ASP A 6 -6.52 -14.39 -5.42
N LEU A 7 -5.88 -13.52 -4.63
CA LEU A 7 -4.73 -13.86 -3.80
C LEU A 7 -5.07 -14.91 -2.73
N MET A 8 -6.19 -14.70 -2.03
CA MET A 8 -6.68 -15.66 -1.03
C MET A 8 -7.04 -16.99 -1.69
N LYS A 9 -7.73 -16.94 -2.84
CA LYS A 9 -8.09 -18.14 -3.62
C LYS A 9 -6.84 -18.92 -4.02
N LEU A 10 -5.83 -18.26 -4.58
CA LEU A 10 -4.55 -18.87 -4.96
C LEU A 10 -3.88 -19.57 -3.77
N ALA A 11 -3.79 -18.92 -2.62
CA ALA A 11 -3.19 -19.48 -1.43
C ALA A 11 -3.95 -20.72 -0.91
N LEU A 12 -5.28 -20.66 -0.94
CA LEU A 12 -6.13 -21.75 -0.46
C LEU A 12 -6.15 -22.94 -1.43
N ASP A 13 -6.17 -22.70 -2.75
CA ASP A 13 -6.08 -23.76 -3.78
C ASP A 13 -4.79 -24.58 -3.62
N LEU A 14 -3.65 -23.94 -3.40
CA LEU A 14 -2.35 -24.59 -3.22
C LEU A 14 -2.21 -25.34 -1.89
N THR A 15 -3.21 -25.26 -1.02
CA THR A 15 -3.22 -25.95 0.28
C THR A 15 -4.37 -26.93 0.46
N VAL A 16 -5.17 -27.21 -0.58
CA VAL A 16 -6.31 -28.14 -0.49
C VAL A 16 -5.86 -29.53 -0.08
N GLU A 17 -4.80 -30.06 -0.69
CA GLU A 17 -4.30 -31.41 -0.38
C GLU A 17 -3.88 -31.58 1.09
N SER A 18 -3.29 -30.53 1.68
CA SER A 18 -2.75 -30.59 3.04
C SER A 18 -3.71 -30.12 4.14
N HIS A 19 -4.73 -29.31 3.79
CA HIS A 19 -5.63 -28.68 4.75
C HIS A 19 -7.13 -28.90 4.46
N GLY A 20 -7.46 -29.66 3.40
CA GLY A 20 -8.83 -29.95 3.00
C GLY A 20 -9.51 -28.80 2.22
N PRO A 21 -10.77 -29.02 1.81
CA PRO A 21 -11.54 -28.07 1.03
C PRO A 21 -11.82 -26.78 1.83
N TYR A 22 -12.19 -25.72 1.12
CA TYR A 22 -12.53 -24.42 1.72
C TYR A 22 -13.73 -23.78 1.01
N LYS A 23 -14.31 -22.75 1.66
CA LYS A 23 -15.30 -21.87 1.06
C LYS A 23 -14.82 -20.43 1.26
N LEU A 24 -14.50 -19.74 0.16
CA LEU A 24 -14.11 -18.32 0.19
C LEU A 24 -15.33 -17.45 -0.14
N VAL A 25 -15.61 -16.47 0.73
CA VAL A 25 -16.76 -15.57 0.59
C VAL A 25 -16.27 -14.12 0.67
N LYS A 26 -16.72 -13.29 -0.27
CA LYS A 26 -16.47 -11.83 -0.19
C LYS A 26 -17.32 -11.24 0.93
N THR A 27 -16.73 -10.33 1.71
CA THR A 27 -17.48 -9.57 2.70
C THR A 27 -18.54 -8.67 2.05
N PRO A 28 -19.63 -8.33 2.76
CA PRO A 28 -20.61 -7.39 2.27
C PRO A 28 -19.96 -6.08 1.81
N ILE A 29 -20.49 -5.52 0.73
CA ILE A 29 -20.05 -4.24 0.15
C ILE A 29 -20.22 -3.13 1.19
N GLY A 30 -19.23 -2.22 1.30
CA GLY A 30 -19.34 -0.99 2.10
C GLY A 30 -18.62 -1.01 3.45
N LEU A 31 -17.77 -2.00 3.73
CA LEU A 31 -16.87 -1.93 4.89
C LEU A 31 -15.80 -0.86 4.67
N ASN A 32 -15.83 0.22 5.45
CA ASN A 32 -14.68 1.11 5.54
C ASN A 32 -13.57 0.46 6.40
N TYR A 33 -12.36 0.99 6.28
CA TYR A 33 -11.19 0.47 6.98
C TYR A 33 -11.40 0.32 8.49
N LYS A 34 -11.95 1.34 9.15
CA LYS A 34 -12.16 1.32 10.61
C LYS A 34 -13.10 0.19 11.03
N ARG A 35 -14.21 0.00 10.30
CA ARG A 35 -15.17 -1.08 10.57
C ARG A 35 -14.56 -2.46 10.27
N ALA A 36 -13.78 -2.61 9.21
CA ALA A 36 -13.07 -3.85 8.90
C ALA A 36 -12.07 -4.23 10.00
N MET A 37 -11.32 -3.25 10.54
CA MET A 37 -10.42 -3.46 11.69
C MET A 37 -11.15 -3.91 12.94
N GLU A 38 -12.31 -3.30 13.25
CA GLU A 38 -13.14 -3.74 14.40
C GLU A 38 -13.65 -5.18 14.21
N PHE A 39 -14.07 -5.54 13.01
CA PHE A 39 -14.50 -6.91 12.71
C PHE A 39 -13.36 -7.92 12.82
N ALA A 40 -12.17 -7.55 12.33
CA ALA A 40 -10.98 -8.38 12.47
C ALA A 40 -10.61 -8.59 13.95
N LYS A 41 -10.61 -7.51 14.76
CA LYS A 41 -10.28 -7.59 16.19
C LYS A 41 -11.30 -8.39 17.02
N LYS A 42 -12.58 -8.28 16.67
CA LYS A 42 -13.68 -8.95 17.41
C LYS A 42 -13.95 -10.37 16.93
N GLY A 43 -13.29 -10.83 15.87
CA GLY A 43 -13.61 -12.13 15.27
C GLY A 43 -15.05 -12.23 14.77
N THR A 44 -15.65 -11.10 14.34
CA THR A 44 -17.10 -11.04 13.99
C THR A 44 -17.48 -12.01 12.88
N PHE A 45 -16.56 -12.24 11.93
CA PHE A 45 -16.74 -13.24 10.89
C PHE A 45 -15.67 -14.33 11.04
N PRO A 46 -16.03 -15.61 10.92
CA PRO A 46 -15.07 -16.71 10.97
C PRO A 46 -13.98 -16.51 9.90
N ASN A 47 -12.72 -16.61 10.32
CA ASN A 47 -11.57 -16.50 9.42
C ASN A 47 -11.62 -15.27 8.50
N PHE A 48 -12.05 -14.12 9.02
CA PHE A 48 -12.03 -12.87 8.28
C PHE A 48 -10.60 -12.37 8.10
N PHE A 49 -10.23 -12.11 6.85
CA PHE A 49 -8.94 -11.51 6.49
C PHE A 49 -9.11 -10.15 5.86
N MET A 50 -8.19 -9.24 6.17
CA MET A 50 -8.07 -7.96 5.48
C MET A 50 -6.62 -7.57 5.28
N ARG A 51 -6.33 -6.74 4.27
CA ARG A 51 -5.00 -6.15 4.13
C ARG A 51 -4.81 -5.03 5.16
N ASN A 52 -3.64 -5.01 5.78
CA ASN A 52 -3.24 -3.95 6.68
C ASN A 52 -1.77 -3.60 6.53
N VAL A 53 -1.46 -2.33 6.75
CA VAL A 53 -0.07 -1.89 6.89
C VAL A 53 0.48 -2.39 8.21
N VAL A 54 1.73 -2.83 8.22
CA VAL A 54 2.40 -3.31 9.41
C VAL A 54 2.58 -2.17 10.41
N SER A 55 2.06 -2.35 11.62
CA SER A 55 2.27 -1.49 12.78
C SER A 55 2.28 -2.32 14.07
N GLN A 56 2.93 -1.82 15.11
CA GLN A 56 2.98 -2.50 16.39
C GLN A 56 1.57 -2.78 16.96
N ASP A 57 0.69 -1.78 16.92
CA ASP A 57 -0.69 -1.92 17.41
C ASP A 57 -1.47 -3.00 16.66
N ALA A 58 -1.30 -3.07 15.34
CA ALA A 58 -1.94 -4.10 14.53
C ALA A 58 -1.42 -5.51 14.88
N LEU A 59 -0.11 -5.66 15.07
CA LEU A 59 0.51 -6.95 15.44
C LEU A 59 0.18 -7.39 16.86
N GLN A 60 -0.03 -6.44 17.78
CA GLN A 60 -0.51 -6.73 19.12
C GLN A 60 -1.97 -7.20 19.14
N ALA A 61 -2.81 -6.63 18.29
CA ALA A 61 -4.24 -6.90 18.24
C ALA A 61 -4.64 -8.07 17.34
N LEU A 62 -3.86 -8.38 16.30
CA LEU A 62 -4.21 -9.32 15.23
C LEU A 62 -3.09 -10.32 14.96
N THR A 63 -3.42 -11.41 14.29
CA THR A 63 -2.46 -12.34 13.70
C THR A 63 -2.16 -11.92 12.26
N ALA A 64 -0.89 -11.76 11.92
CA ALA A 64 -0.45 -11.42 10.59
C ALA A 64 0.02 -12.66 9.81
N VAL A 65 -0.36 -12.76 8.55
CA VAL A 65 0.25 -13.66 7.57
C VAL A 65 1.60 -13.07 7.19
N LYS A 66 2.68 -13.79 7.47
CA LYS A 66 4.06 -13.29 7.25
C LYS A 66 4.48 -13.34 5.79
N PHE A 67 3.74 -12.61 4.94
CA PHE A 67 3.98 -12.52 3.51
C PHE A 67 3.56 -11.15 2.97
N PRO A 68 4.45 -10.37 2.29
CA PRO A 68 4.15 -9.04 1.78
C PRO A 68 3.33 -9.15 0.50
N VAL A 69 2.03 -8.95 0.63
CA VAL A 69 1.06 -9.26 -0.44
C VAL A 69 1.10 -8.34 -1.66
N GLU A 70 1.85 -7.26 -1.61
CA GLU A 70 1.96 -6.28 -2.72
C GLU A 70 3.40 -6.07 -3.19
N ARG A 71 4.35 -6.95 -2.88
CA ARG A 71 5.76 -6.86 -3.30
C ARG A 71 6.37 -5.47 -3.04
N GLY A 72 6.00 -4.81 -1.94
CA GLY A 72 6.55 -3.53 -1.51
C GLY A 72 6.06 -2.29 -2.30
N ILE A 73 5.22 -2.43 -3.34
CA ILE A 73 4.73 -1.27 -4.13
C ILE A 73 3.97 -0.26 -3.28
N THR A 74 3.40 -0.70 -2.15
CA THR A 74 2.73 0.17 -1.18
C THR A 74 3.63 1.28 -0.65
N GLY A 75 4.95 1.10 -0.68
CA GLY A 75 5.94 2.08 -0.24
C GLY A 75 6.23 3.19 -1.24
N TYR A 76 5.82 3.04 -2.49
CA TYR A 76 6.10 4.02 -3.55
C TYR A 76 4.98 5.02 -3.71
N ARG A 77 5.33 6.31 -3.81
CA ARG A 77 4.40 7.44 -3.94
C ARG A 77 4.75 8.31 -5.12
N VAL A 78 3.72 8.73 -5.83
CA VAL A 78 3.73 9.74 -6.88
C VAL A 78 2.71 10.80 -6.51
N ALA A 79 2.87 12.05 -6.95
CA ALA A 79 2.00 13.15 -6.54
C ALA A 79 1.00 13.58 -7.60
N PHE A 80 -0.19 13.99 -7.15
CA PHE A 80 -1.01 14.93 -7.89
C PHE A 80 -0.47 16.33 -7.68
N ILE A 81 -0.38 17.10 -8.77
CA ILE A 81 0.08 18.48 -8.82
C ILE A 81 -0.76 19.30 -9.79
N LYS A 82 -0.68 20.64 -9.71
CA LYS A 82 -1.09 21.50 -10.81
C LYS A 82 -0.09 21.36 -11.97
N PRO A 83 -0.52 21.33 -13.24
CA PRO A 83 0.38 21.12 -14.38
C PRO A 83 1.53 22.13 -14.49
N ASN A 84 1.32 23.38 -14.08
CA ASN A 84 2.35 24.42 -14.12
C ASN A 84 3.50 24.20 -13.13
N LEU A 85 3.34 23.32 -12.12
CA LEU A 85 4.35 23.02 -11.11
C LEU A 85 5.40 22.01 -11.63
N GLN A 86 5.14 21.28 -12.73
CA GLN A 86 5.99 20.19 -13.21
C GLN A 86 7.46 20.62 -13.40
N LYS A 87 7.71 21.80 -13.99
CA LYS A 87 9.08 22.31 -14.22
C LYS A 87 9.85 22.58 -12.93
N GLU A 88 9.16 23.02 -11.89
CA GLU A 88 9.78 23.25 -10.59
C GLU A 88 10.12 21.94 -9.87
N ILE A 89 9.24 20.92 -10.01
CA ILE A 89 9.45 19.59 -9.46
C ILE A 89 10.61 18.88 -10.13
N GLU A 90 10.88 19.11 -11.41
CA GLU A 90 12.02 18.54 -12.13
C GLU A 90 13.39 18.99 -11.56
N GLN A 91 13.42 20.05 -10.76
CA GLN A 91 14.62 20.52 -10.06
C GLN A 91 14.83 19.83 -8.70
N VAL A 92 13.90 19.01 -8.24
CA VAL A 92 14.00 18.29 -6.97
C VAL A 92 14.94 17.11 -7.11
N THR A 93 16.00 17.09 -6.30
CA THR A 93 17.03 16.04 -6.33
C THR A 93 17.08 15.20 -5.05
N ASP A 94 16.66 15.77 -3.93
CA ASP A 94 16.69 15.12 -2.62
C ASP A 94 15.52 15.57 -1.71
N VAL A 95 15.48 15.05 -0.48
CA VAL A 95 14.43 15.35 0.50
C VAL A 95 14.46 16.82 0.97
N SER A 96 15.61 17.50 0.95
CA SER A 96 15.73 18.90 1.38
C SER A 96 15.01 19.83 0.41
N ASP A 97 15.06 19.54 -0.88
CA ASP A 97 14.34 20.29 -1.90
C ASP A 97 12.81 20.20 -1.75
N LEU A 98 12.32 19.07 -1.22
CA LEU A 98 10.90 18.90 -0.97
C LEU A 98 10.34 19.80 0.14
N ARG A 99 11.19 20.33 1.03
CA ARG A 99 10.77 21.17 2.16
C ARG A 99 10.15 22.52 1.74
N ARG A 100 10.39 22.95 0.51
CA ARG A 100 9.79 24.18 -0.04
C ARG A 100 8.32 24.03 -0.42
N PHE A 101 7.84 22.79 -0.55
CA PHE A 101 6.46 22.48 -0.92
C PHE A 101 5.61 22.14 0.31
N ASP A 102 4.37 22.58 0.30
CA ASP A 102 3.34 22.10 1.21
C ASP A 102 2.72 20.81 0.65
N ILE A 103 2.87 19.75 1.40
CA ILE A 103 2.31 18.43 1.08
C ILE A 103 0.97 18.29 1.78
N ILE A 104 -0.04 17.75 1.12
CA ILE A 104 -1.33 17.47 1.74
C ILE A 104 -1.62 15.97 1.73
N GLN A 105 -2.22 15.48 2.83
CA GLN A 105 -2.62 14.07 2.99
C GLN A 105 -3.97 13.97 3.72
N GLY A 106 -4.56 12.78 3.73
CA GLY A 106 -5.80 12.53 4.48
C GLY A 106 -5.59 12.54 5.99
N ILE A 107 -6.58 13.02 6.74
CA ILE A 107 -6.58 12.97 8.21
C ILE A 107 -6.46 11.50 8.64
N GLY A 108 -5.52 11.24 9.58
CA GLY A 108 -5.30 9.91 10.14
C GLY A 108 -4.51 8.94 9.25
N TRP A 109 -4.06 9.36 8.07
CA TRP A 109 -3.20 8.50 7.26
C TRP A 109 -1.80 8.38 7.87
N PRO A 110 -1.23 7.16 7.93
CA PRO A 110 0.11 6.95 8.47
C PRO A 110 1.20 7.75 7.75
N ASP A 111 1.00 8.02 6.47
CA ASP A 111 1.88 8.84 5.62
C ASP A 111 2.18 10.21 6.25
N ASN A 112 1.22 10.82 6.97
CA ASN A 112 1.41 12.10 7.66
C ASN A 112 2.60 12.06 8.63
N LEU A 113 2.70 10.99 9.39
CA LEU A 113 3.76 10.85 10.40
C LEU A 113 5.10 10.54 9.74
N ILE A 114 5.10 9.70 8.69
CA ILE A 114 6.32 9.36 7.94
C ILE A 114 6.90 10.62 7.28
N LEU A 115 6.08 11.37 6.56
CA LEU A 115 6.52 12.59 5.88
C LEU A 115 7.05 13.64 6.86
N ARG A 116 6.34 13.88 7.97
CA ARG A 116 6.79 14.81 9.03
C ARG A 116 8.08 14.37 9.71
N ALA A 117 8.26 13.07 9.95
CA ALA A 117 9.49 12.53 10.52
C ALA A 117 10.72 12.75 9.63
N ASN A 118 10.51 12.96 8.32
CA ASN A 118 11.55 13.33 7.36
C ASN A 118 11.68 14.86 7.16
N GLY A 119 11.06 15.66 8.03
CA GLY A 119 11.17 17.13 8.03
C GLY A 119 10.34 17.83 6.96
N LEU A 120 9.32 17.14 6.40
CA LEU A 120 8.45 17.71 5.38
C LEU A 120 7.23 18.40 6.01
N ARG A 121 6.74 19.47 5.37
CA ARG A 121 5.54 20.21 5.80
C ARG A 121 4.29 19.47 5.31
N VAL A 122 3.44 19.02 6.23
CA VAL A 122 2.26 18.20 5.89
C VAL A 122 0.99 18.84 6.45
N LEU A 123 0.14 19.27 5.54
CA LEU A 123 -1.24 19.66 5.79
C LEU A 123 -2.14 18.43 5.76
N VAL A 124 -3.33 18.53 6.35
CA VAL A 124 -4.29 17.42 6.35
C VAL A 124 -5.66 17.89 5.86
N GLY A 125 -6.30 17.06 5.04
CA GLY A 125 -7.64 17.29 4.53
C GLY A 125 -8.61 16.19 4.94
N PRO A 126 -9.92 16.49 5.10
CA PRO A 126 -10.90 15.56 5.64
C PRO A 126 -11.36 14.48 4.65
N SER A 127 -11.26 14.73 3.36
CA SER A 127 -11.69 13.80 2.32
C SER A 127 -10.90 14.00 1.03
N PHE A 128 -10.91 13.00 0.15
CA PHE A 128 -10.22 13.07 -1.13
C PHE A 128 -10.66 14.30 -1.99
N PRO A 129 -11.96 14.60 -2.16
CA PRO A 129 -12.37 15.81 -2.88
C PRO A 129 -11.82 17.11 -2.26
N ASN A 130 -11.88 17.25 -0.93
CA ASN A 130 -11.35 18.45 -0.26
C ASN A 130 -9.83 18.60 -0.43
N ILE A 131 -9.08 17.49 -0.36
CA ILE A 131 -7.63 17.48 -0.57
C ILE A 131 -7.31 17.93 -1.99
N ARG A 132 -8.02 17.38 -2.98
CA ARG A 132 -7.90 17.77 -4.38
C ARG A 132 -8.16 19.26 -4.58
N ASP A 133 -9.25 19.79 -4.01
CA ASP A 133 -9.60 21.21 -4.09
C ASP A 133 -8.53 22.10 -3.43
N MET A 134 -7.88 21.64 -2.36
CA MET A 134 -6.78 22.38 -1.74
C MET A 134 -5.56 22.47 -2.66
N VAL A 135 -5.23 21.43 -3.44
CA VAL A 135 -4.15 21.49 -4.43
C VAL A 135 -4.54 22.38 -5.61
N VAL A 136 -5.76 22.26 -6.12
CA VAL A 136 -6.27 23.11 -7.21
C VAL A 136 -6.23 24.59 -6.87
N ASN A 137 -6.52 24.96 -5.60
CA ASN A 137 -6.56 26.33 -5.10
C ASN A 137 -5.25 26.79 -4.43
N ASP A 138 -4.11 26.17 -4.74
CA ASP A 138 -2.76 26.53 -4.27
C ASP A 138 -2.57 26.52 -2.74
N ARG A 139 -3.46 25.85 -1.99
CA ARG A 139 -3.32 25.69 -0.53
C ARG A 139 -2.32 24.59 -0.15
N ALA A 140 -1.97 23.73 -1.10
CA ALA A 140 -0.90 22.77 -1.04
C ALA A 140 -0.40 22.52 -2.45
N GLN A 141 0.86 22.04 -2.61
CA GLN A 141 1.46 21.80 -3.91
C GLN A 141 1.46 20.34 -4.30
N LEU A 142 1.69 19.44 -3.34
CA LEU A 142 1.88 18.01 -3.58
C LEU A 142 0.84 17.18 -2.82
N PHE A 143 0.17 16.28 -3.52
CA PHE A 143 -0.69 15.26 -2.91
C PHE A 143 -0.17 13.89 -3.28
N PHE A 144 0.61 13.24 -2.40
CA PHE A 144 1.19 11.93 -2.65
C PHE A 144 0.15 10.82 -2.55
N ARG A 145 0.16 9.93 -3.55
CA ARG A 145 -0.67 8.74 -3.63
C ARG A 145 0.17 7.50 -3.91
N GLY A 146 -0.34 6.33 -3.54
CA GLY A 146 0.28 5.05 -3.88
C GLY A 146 0.31 4.83 -5.40
N VAL A 147 1.40 4.27 -5.91
CA VAL A 147 1.55 3.96 -7.33
C VAL A 147 0.48 2.99 -7.86
N SER A 148 -0.10 2.17 -7.00
CA SER A 148 -1.21 1.26 -7.32
C SER A 148 -2.60 1.92 -7.27
N GLU A 149 -2.68 3.21 -6.92
CA GLU A 149 -3.93 3.93 -6.68
C GLU A 149 -4.09 5.12 -7.63
N ILE A 150 -3.00 5.87 -7.84
CA ILE A 150 -3.02 7.21 -8.45
C ILE A 150 -3.62 7.27 -9.86
N LEU A 151 -3.35 6.29 -10.73
CA LEU A 151 -3.89 6.29 -12.09
C LEU A 151 -5.40 6.09 -12.10
N LYS A 152 -5.92 5.17 -11.29
CA LYS A 152 -7.36 4.93 -11.15
C LYS A 152 -8.07 6.15 -10.57
N GLU A 153 -7.47 6.79 -9.58
CA GLU A 153 -7.98 8.03 -8.99
C GLU A 153 -7.94 9.19 -9.99
N TYR A 154 -6.91 9.25 -10.84
CA TYR A 154 -6.79 10.24 -11.91
C TYR A 154 -7.89 10.07 -12.97
N GLN A 155 -8.11 8.84 -13.42
CA GLN A 155 -9.15 8.50 -14.40
C GLN A 155 -10.58 8.75 -13.90
N GLN A 156 -10.80 8.65 -12.59
CA GLN A 156 -12.10 8.90 -11.95
C GLN A 156 -12.36 10.39 -11.64
N GLN A 157 -11.40 11.26 -11.91
CA GLN A 157 -11.59 12.70 -11.72
C GLN A 157 -12.56 13.28 -12.76
N PRO A 158 -13.30 14.33 -12.41
CA PRO A 158 -14.01 15.13 -13.39
C PRO A 158 -13.05 15.62 -14.47
N ASP A 159 -13.54 15.79 -15.69
CA ASP A 159 -12.74 16.16 -16.88
C ASP A 159 -12.29 17.65 -16.86
N ASP A 160 -11.83 18.12 -15.71
CA ASP A 160 -11.42 19.52 -15.51
C ASP A 160 -9.91 19.76 -15.69
N ARG A 161 -9.10 18.71 -15.87
CA ARG A 161 -7.64 18.74 -16.10
C ARG A 161 -6.85 19.71 -15.21
N ARG A 162 -7.41 20.14 -14.09
CA ARG A 162 -6.74 21.07 -13.15
C ARG A 162 -5.60 20.42 -12.39
N LEU A 163 -5.60 19.08 -12.28
CA LEU A 163 -4.52 18.31 -11.69
C LEU A 163 -3.94 17.35 -12.71
N SER A 164 -2.65 17.07 -12.57
CA SER A 164 -1.93 16.06 -13.32
C SER A 164 -1.16 15.15 -12.36
N VAL A 165 -0.81 13.95 -12.84
CA VAL A 165 0.17 13.10 -12.17
C VAL A 165 1.55 13.63 -12.54
N GLU A 166 2.36 14.03 -11.54
CA GLU A 166 3.71 14.51 -11.78
C GLU A 166 4.59 13.39 -12.37
N LYS A 167 5.67 13.74 -13.08
CA LYS A 167 6.42 12.79 -13.93
C LYS A 167 7.87 12.56 -13.52
N HIS A 168 8.36 13.25 -12.49
CA HIS A 168 9.78 13.24 -12.14
C HIS A 168 10.11 12.47 -10.87
N LEU A 169 9.31 12.61 -9.81
CA LEU A 169 9.60 12.08 -8.49
C LEU A 169 9.03 10.69 -8.25
N LEU A 170 9.75 9.90 -7.48
CA LEU A 170 9.26 8.67 -6.86
C LEU A 170 9.69 8.68 -5.39
N ILE A 171 8.78 9.03 -4.51
CA ILE A 171 9.04 8.95 -3.07
C ILE A 171 8.95 7.50 -2.63
N TYR A 172 9.93 7.03 -1.88
CA TYR A 172 9.96 5.67 -1.36
C TYR A 172 10.20 5.65 0.14
N TYR A 173 9.37 4.92 0.85
CA TYR A 173 9.60 4.48 2.23
C TYR A 173 9.07 3.06 2.41
N PRO A 174 9.81 2.17 3.10
CA PRO A 174 9.31 0.81 3.32
C PRO A 174 7.97 0.85 4.06
N PHE A 175 6.94 0.23 3.46
CA PHE A 175 5.58 0.27 3.97
C PHE A 175 4.87 -1.05 3.69
N PRO A 176 5.35 -2.17 4.29
CA PRO A 176 4.85 -3.49 3.98
C PRO A 176 3.39 -3.63 4.37
N ARG A 177 2.61 -4.24 3.46
CA ARG A 177 1.21 -4.58 3.66
C ARG A 177 1.05 -6.08 3.71
N LEU A 178 0.39 -6.57 4.77
CA LEU A 178 0.16 -7.98 5.03
C LEU A 178 -1.34 -8.26 5.12
N LEU A 179 -1.73 -9.53 4.98
CA LEU A 179 -3.04 -9.98 5.43
C LEU A 179 -3.02 -10.14 6.96
N VAL A 180 -4.08 -9.68 7.60
CA VAL A 180 -4.27 -9.83 9.05
C VAL A 180 -5.65 -10.42 9.34
N THR A 181 -5.76 -11.12 10.47
CA THR A 181 -6.98 -11.77 10.94
C THR A 181 -7.04 -11.74 12.47
N ALA A 182 -8.15 -12.15 13.07
CA ALA A 182 -8.28 -12.27 14.51
C ALA A 182 -7.22 -13.19 15.13
N LYS A 183 -6.87 -12.97 16.40
CA LYS A 183 -5.83 -13.75 17.10
C LYS A 183 -6.11 -15.26 17.12
N GLU A 184 -7.36 -15.63 17.28
CA GLU A 184 -7.83 -17.02 17.31
C GLU A 184 -7.70 -17.75 15.98
N ASN A 185 -7.56 -17.03 14.87
CA ASN A 185 -7.47 -17.60 13.52
C ASN A 185 -6.03 -18.00 13.11
N GLY A 186 -5.15 -18.28 14.07
CA GLY A 186 -3.74 -18.57 13.81
C GLY A 186 -3.51 -19.73 12.84
N GLN A 187 -4.34 -20.80 12.90
CA GLN A 187 -4.25 -21.91 11.97
C GLN A 187 -4.62 -21.50 10.53
N ALA A 188 -5.69 -20.69 10.37
CA ALA A 188 -6.08 -20.18 9.06
C ALA A 188 -5.00 -19.23 8.50
N ALA A 189 -4.42 -18.37 9.32
CA ALA A 189 -3.30 -17.51 8.92
C ALA A 189 -2.10 -18.32 8.44
N LYS A 190 -1.76 -19.40 9.15
CA LYS A 190 -0.65 -20.30 8.77
C LYS A 190 -0.92 -21.05 7.47
N ARG A 191 -2.17 -21.49 7.24
CA ARG A 191 -2.59 -22.09 5.97
C ARG A 191 -2.37 -21.11 4.81
N VAL A 192 -2.86 -19.87 4.94
CA VAL A 192 -2.71 -18.82 3.92
C VAL A 192 -1.23 -18.51 3.67
N GLU A 193 -0.42 -18.37 4.73
CA GLU A 193 1.02 -18.14 4.64
C GLU A 193 1.71 -19.27 3.84
N THR A 194 1.39 -20.52 4.17
CA THR A 194 1.92 -21.71 3.47
C THR A 194 1.57 -21.66 1.98
N GLY A 195 0.31 -21.33 1.65
CA GLY A 195 -0.13 -21.21 0.26
C GLY A 195 0.58 -20.10 -0.51
N LEU A 196 0.75 -18.93 0.11
CA LEU A 196 1.47 -17.80 -0.51
C LEU A 196 2.96 -18.11 -0.72
N ILE A 197 3.59 -18.84 0.22
CA ILE A 197 4.97 -19.30 0.03
C ILE A 197 5.07 -20.29 -1.12
N LYS A 198 4.11 -21.23 -1.26
CA LYS A 198 4.05 -22.14 -2.42
C LYS A 198 3.84 -21.36 -3.72
N ALA A 199 2.92 -20.39 -3.74
CA ALA A 199 2.65 -19.53 -4.89
C ALA A 199 3.88 -18.70 -5.30
N CYS A 200 4.66 -18.22 -4.33
CA CYS A 200 5.92 -17.55 -4.58
C CYS A 200 6.93 -18.50 -5.27
N LYS A 201 7.11 -19.71 -4.73
CA LYS A 201 8.09 -20.70 -5.25
C LYS A 201 7.77 -21.19 -6.65
N ASN A 202 6.51 -21.32 -7.03
CA ASN A 202 6.09 -21.80 -8.35
C ASN A 202 5.81 -20.66 -9.35
N GLY A 203 5.99 -19.40 -8.97
CA GLY A 203 5.81 -18.22 -9.81
C GLY A 203 4.39 -17.69 -9.89
N SER A 204 3.35 -18.43 -9.50
CA SER A 204 1.95 -18.02 -9.66
C SER A 204 1.55 -16.78 -8.85
N PHE A 205 2.25 -16.48 -7.76
CA PHE A 205 2.09 -15.21 -7.04
C PHE A 205 2.56 -14.03 -7.88
N ILE A 206 3.67 -14.17 -8.60
CA ILE A 206 4.22 -13.10 -9.46
C ILE A 206 3.26 -12.84 -10.63
N GLU A 207 2.81 -13.90 -11.31
CA GLU A 207 1.84 -13.79 -12.41
C GLU A 207 0.54 -13.10 -11.97
N LEU A 208 0.01 -13.49 -10.80
CA LEU A 208 -1.18 -12.84 -10.24
C LEU A 208 -0.92 -11.36 -9.93
N TRP A 209 0.23 -11.04 -9.33
CA TRP A 209 0.61 -9.68 -9.00
C TRP A 209 0.75 -8.81 -10.27
N GLU A 210 1.42 -9.31 -11.29
CA GLU A 210 1.62 -8.64 -12.59
C GLU A 210 0.29 -8.35 -13.27
N LYS A 211 -0.65 -9.30 -13.28
CA LYS A 211 -2.01 -9.12 -13.81
C LYS A 211 -2.72 -7.88 -13.26
N TYR A 212 -2.47 -7.54 -12.00
CA TYR A 212 -3.19 -6.45 -11.31
C TYR A 212 -2.45 -5.11 -11.25
N PHE A 213 -1.13 -5.12 -11.33
CA PHE A 213 -0.33 -3.93 -11.04
C PHE A 213 0.64 -3.54 -12.14
N GLN A 214 1.11 -4.45 -12.98
CA GLN A 214 2.21 -4.18 -13.89
C GLN A 214 1.87 -3.06 -14.87
N SER A 215 0.71 -3.09 -15.50
CA SER A 215 0.28 -2.08 -16.47
C SER A 215 0.30 -0.65 -15.88
N ASP A 216 -0.26 -0.48 -14.65
CA ASP A 216 -0.28 0.81 -13.98
C ASP A 216 1.15 1.32 -13.68
N LEU A 217 2.06 0.42 -13.28
CA LEU A 217 3.45 0.77 -12.96
C LEU A 217 4.26 1.12 -14.21
N GLU A 218 4.01 0.44 -15.33
CA GLU A 218 4.62 0.75 -16.63
C GLU A 218 4.14 2.11 -17.15
N GLU A 219 2.84 2.41 -17.09
CA GLU A 219 2.27 3.71 -17.47
C GLU A 219 2.86 4.85 -16.63
N LEU A 220 3.09 4.63 -15.33
CA LEU A 220 3.74 5.60 -14.44
C LEU A 220 5.23 5.81 -14.74
N GLY A 221 5.87 4.91 -15.48
CA GLY A 221 7.28 5.02 -15.86
C GLY A 221 8.24 5.06 -14.68
N LEU A 222 8.00 4.24 -13.65
CA LEU A 222 8.69 4.33 -12.35
C LEU A 222 10.22 4.27 -12.45
N LYS A 223 10.77 3.49 -13.39
CA LYS A 223 12.23 3.35 -13.60
C LYS A 223 12.92 4.64 -14.02
N ASN A 224 12.18 5.55 -14.63
CA ASN A 224 12.70 6.82 -15.17
C ASN A 224 12.57 7.97 -14.15
N ARG A 225 12.02 7.71 -12.96
CA ARG A 225 11.77 8.73 -11.95
C ARG A 225 12.94 8.86 -10.98
N LYS A 226 13.14 10.08 -10.49
CA LYS A 226 14.08 10.34 -9.41
C LYS A 226 13.54 9.77 -8.10
N THR A 227 14.13 8.69 -7.61
CA THR A 227 13.75 8.09 -6.34
C THR A 227 14.34 8.88 -5.18
N ILE A 228 13.48 9.31 -4.25
CA ILE A 228 13.86 9.94 -2.97
C ILE A 228 13.46 9.01 -1.83
N PRO A 229 14.42 8.34 -1.18
CA PRO A 229 14.14 7.47 -0.06
C PRO A 229 13.85 8.27 1.21
N LEU A 230 12.80 7.90 1.94
CA LEU A 230 12.44 8.42 3.24
C LEU A 230 12.51 7.33 4.30
N LYS A 231 12.79 7.72 5.55
CA LYS A 231 12.76 6.80 6.69
C LYS A 231 11.33 6.63 7.18
N ASN A 232 10.93 5.38 7.45
CA ASN A 232 9.69 5.07 8.14
C ASN A 232 10.00 4.75 9.62
N PRO A 233 9.69 5.65 10.57
CA PRO A 233 10.06 5.48 11.98
C PRO A 233 9.30 4.35 12.67
N PHE A 234 8.18 3.87 12.10
CA PHE A 234 7.39 2.80 12.71
C PHE A 234 7.98 1.41 12.52
N LEU A 235 8.94 1.23 11.61
CA LEU A 235 9.49 -0.08 11.29
C LEU A 235 10.42 -0.63 12.38
N GLU A 236 11.06 0.23 13.16
CA GLU A 236 11.90 -0.21 14.29
C GLU A 236 11.12 -1.06 15.28
N GLN A 237 9.85 -0.70 15.52
CA GLN A 237 8.97 -1.39 16.46
C GLN A 237 8.51 -2.77 15.97
N VAL A 238 8.72 -3.07 14.70
CA VAL A 238 8.31 -4.33 14.06
C VAL A 238 9.48 -5.05 13.39
N SER A 239 10.70 -4.75 13.82
CA SER A 239 11.95 -5.28 13.24
C SER A 239 11.99 -6.81 13.20
N GLY A 240 11.50 -7.51 14.21
CA GLY A 240 11.43 -8.96 14.24
C GLY A 240 10.58 -9.55 13.10
N LEU A 241 9.43 -8.92 12.78
CA LEU A 241 8.63 -9.33 11.64
C LEU A 241 9.35 -9.05 10.31
N LEU A 242 10.01 -7.90 10.19
CA LEU A 242 10.76 -7.57 8.97
C LEU A 242 11.86 -8.60 8.69
N GLN A 243 12.59 -9.04 9.73
CA GLN A 243 13.57 -10.12 9.60
C GLN A 243 12.97 -11.44 9.12
N GLU A 244 11.74 -11.77 9.57
CA GLU A 244 11.03 -12.94 9.04
C GLU A 244 10.67 -12.78 7.56
N LEU A 245 10.21 -11.59 7.15
CA LEU A 245 9.91 -11.32 5.74
C LEU A 245 11.16 -11.38 4.86
N GLU A 246 12.33 -11.03 5.40
CA GLU A 246 13.60 -11.08 4.66
C GLU A 246 14.05 -12.52 4.31
N LYS A 247 13.50 -13.53 4.95
CA LYS A 247 13.77 -14.95 4.61
C LYS A 247 13.05 -15.40 3.33
N LEU A 248 12.05 -14.63 2.87
CA LEU A 248 11.36 -14.94 1.61
C LEU A 248 12.24 -14.59 0.40
N PRO A 249 12.02 -15.24 -0.77
CA PRO A 249 12.71 -14.89 -2.00
C PRO A 249 12.54 -13.38 -2.35
N PRO A 250 13.61 -12.69 -2.79
CA PRO A 250 13.57 -11.25 -3.09
C PRO A 250 12.46 -10.85 -4.05
N GLU A 251 12.20 -11.64 -5.08
CA GLU A 251 11.15 -11.42 -6.08
C GLU A 251 9.74 -11.37 -5.49
N CYS A 252 9.52 -12.04 -4.36
CA CYS A 252 8.24 -12.04 -3.66
C CYS A 252 8.09 -10.92 -2.64
N ARG A 253 9.22 -10.30 -2.24
CA ARG A 253 9.23 -9.23 -1.22
C ARG A 253 9.16 -7.83 -1.80
N HIS A 254 9.92 -7.60 -2.86
CA HIS A 254 10.17 -6.27 -3.39
C HIS A 254 10.02 -6.23 -4.90
N LEU A 255 9.44 -5.14 -5.39
CA LEU A 255 9.58 -4.75 -6.78
C LEU A 255 11.01 -4.25 -6.99
N ARG A 256 11.72 -4.81 -7.97
CA ARG A 256 13.00 -4.27 -8.45
C ARG A 256 12.68 -3.22 -9.52
N LEU A 257 12.88 -1.95 -9.20
CA LEU A 257 12.80 -0.83 -10.14
C LEU A 257 14.12 -0.66 -10.90
#